data_21e7b0c8ee2d4d09b9cee889e2d26e6a
#
_entry.id   21e7b0c8ee2d4d09b9cee889e2d26e6a
#
_cell.length_a   1.000
_cell.length_b   1.000
_cell.length_c   1.000
_cell.angle_alpha   90.00
_cell.angle_beta   90.00
_cell.angle_gamma   90.00
#
_symmetry.space_group_name_H-M   'P 1'
#
loop_
_entity.id
_entity.type
_entity.pdbx_description
1 polymer ?
#
loop_
_entity_poly.entity_id
_entity_poly.type
_entity_poly.pdbx_seq_one_letter_code
_entity_poly.pdbx_strand_id
1 'polypeptide(L)'
;ETKKIPKNIKSFSKLKKSQKTNFYGLIDQSVSWDFLLGIFLTVYKRDMFIKNLDLLDKKKLNDPRVWSTIDNTAPHVKVFSHTFKNSKCYIQAKPLTVSLFGEKEWNNKYPFVEIIRIPEILDIYRKNGLQFLKFIECKNFILKRFIPFMFLILKDKKNSNYEFINFKKHVLQNIFFPNIYFYAIFYLIK
;
A
#
# COMPACT_ATOMS: atom_id res chain seq x y z
N GLU A 1 30.84 3.45 -10.49
CA GLU A 1 30.65 1.99 -10.60
C GLU A 1 29.25 1.72 -11.13
N THR A 2 29.13 1.21 -12.37
CA THR A 2 27.86 0.74 -12.92
C THR A 2 27.48 -0.57 -12.22
N LYS A 3 26.55 -0.51 -11.26
CA LYS A 3 26.03 -1.72 -10.62
C LYS A 3 25.38 -2.60 -11.68
N LYS A 4 25.88 -3.83 -11.83
CA LYS A 4 25.29 -4.81 -12.76
C LYS A 4 23.83 -5.06 -12.39
N ILE A 5 22.93 -4.93 -13.36
CA ILE A 5 21.50 -5.25 -13.19
C ILE A 5 21.38 -6.75 -12.85
N PRO A 6 20.66 -7.11 -11.77
CA PRO A 6 20.47 -8.49 -11.38
C PRO A 6 19.82 -9.32 -12.51
N LYS A 7 20.29 -10.55 -12.74
CA LYS A 7 19.72 -11.44 -13.78
C LYS A 7 18.28 -11.87 -13.50
N ASN A 8 17.87 -11.91 -12.23
CA ASN A 8 16.52 -12.32 -11.80
C ASN A 8 15.72 -11.14 -11.28
N ILE A 9 15.03 -10.43 -12.16
CA ILE A 9 14.14 -9.31 -11.81
C ILE A 9 12.72 -9.85 -11.71
N LYS A 10 12.09 -9.69 -10.52
CA LYS A 10 10.66 -9.96 -10.35
C LYS A 10 9.87 -8.73 -10.79
N SER A 11 8.91 -8.93 -11.69
CA SER A 11 7.95 -7.87 -12.02
C SER A 11 7.00 -7.61 -10.86
N PHE A 12 6.73 -6.35 -10.54
CA PHE A 12 5.69 -5.96 -9.59
C PHE A 12 4.29 -6.26 -10.14
N SER A 13 4.10 -6.10 -11.43
CA SER A 13 2.82 -6.39 -12.07
C SER A 13 2.75 -7.83 -12.54
N LYS A 14 1.59 -8.46 -12.34
CA LYS A 14 1.26 -9.78 -12.89
C LYS A 14 0.73 -9.70 -14.32
N LEU A 15 0.57 -8.52 -14.87
CA LEU A 15 0.07 -8.31 -16.23
C LEU A 15 1.07 -8.80 -17.27
N LYS A 16 0.57 -9.62 -18.21
CA LYS A 16 1.36 -10.11 -19.33
C LYS A 16 1.40 -9.15 -20.52
N LYS A 17 0.39 -8.29 -20.65
CA LYS A 17 0.25 -7.31 -21.74
C LYS A 17 -0.11 -5.94 -21.20
N SER A 18 0.48 -4.92 -21.80
CA SER A 18 0.11 -3.52 -21.52
C SER A 18 -1.31 -3.23 -21.99
N GLN A 19 -2.07 -2.44 -21.21
CA GLN A 19 -3.47 -2.19 -21.52
C GLN A 19 -3.95 -0.82 -21.00
N LYS A 20 -5.03 -0.33 -21.61
CA LYS A 20 -5.80 0.79 -21.09
C LYS A 20 -6.85 0.29 -20.10
N THR A 21 -7.02 1.00 -18.99
CA THR A 21 -8.03 0.69 -17.97
C THR A 21 -8.46 1.97 -17.27
N ASN A 22 -9.46 1.88 -16.39
CA ASN A 22 -9.75 2.95 -15.45
C ASN A 22 -8.77 2.90 -14.27
N PHE A 23 -8.49 4.05 -13.66
CA PHE A 23 -7.55 4.14 -12.54
C PHE A 23 -7.89 3.16 -11.40
N TYR A 24 -9.16 3.06 -11.02
CA TYR A 24 -9.59 2.10 -9.98
C TYR A 24 -9.49 0.63 -10.42
N GLY A 25 -9.36 0.35 -11.71
CA GLY A 25 -9.04 -0.98 -12.23
C GLY A 25 -7.63 -1.45 -11.86
N LEU A 26 -6.72 -0.52 -11.54
CA LEU A 26 -5.36 -0.83 -11.07
C LEU A 26 -5.34 -1.34 -9.62
N ILE A 27 -6.36 -1.00 -8.83
CA ILE A 27 -6.50 -1.43 -7.44
C ILE A 27 -7.06 -2.85 -7.45
N ASP A 28 -6.17 -3.79 -7.69
CA ASP A 28 -6.50 -5.19 -7.91
C ASP A 28 -5.32 -6.07 -7.51
N GLN A 29 -5.57 -7.09 -6.67
CA GLN A 29 -4.55 -8.03 -6.24
C GLN A 29 -3.91 -8.81 -7.41
N SER A 30 -4.61 -8.95 -8.54
CA SER A 30 -4.13 -9.62 -9.75
C SER A 30 -3.25 -8.72 -10.60
N VAL A 31 -3.34 -7.41 -10.43
CA VAL A 31 -2.50 -6.42 -11.12
C VAL A 31 -1.24 -6.14 -10.32
N SER A 32 -1.38 -5.41 -9.25
CA SER A 32 -0.34 -5.18 -8.24
C SER A 32 -0.90 -4.31 -7.11
N TRP A 33 -0.73 -4.71 -5.88
CA TRP A 33 -1.06 -3.88 -4.72
C TRP A 33 -0.10 -2.69 -4.56
N ASP A 34 1.08 -2.76 -5.16
CA ASP A 34 2.09 -1.69 -5.10
C ASP A 34 1.61 -0.39 -5.74
N PHE A 35 0.61 -0.41 -6.61
CA PHE A 35 -0.03 0.79 -7.13
C PHE A 35 -0.71 1.63 -6.05
N LEU A 36 -1.07 1.04 -4.94
CA LEU A 36 -1.62 1.78 -3.80
C LEU A 36 -0.59 2.73 -3.17
N LEU A 37 0.69 2.36 -3.20
CA LEU A 37 1.79 3.12 -2.60
C LEU A 37 2.76 3.71 -3.64
N GLY A 38 2.70 3.23 -4.87
CA GLY A 38 3.76 3.41 -5.85
C GLY A 38 3.69 4.71 -6.65
N ILE A 39 3.81 5.87 -6.01
CA ILE A 39 3.90 7.15 -6.73
C ILE A 39 5.06 7.14 -7.75
N PHE A 40 6.16 6.47 -7.46
CA PHE A 40 7.31 6.34 -8.35
C PHE A 40 7.08 5.41 -9.55
N LEU A 41 5.97 4.67 -9.55
CA LEU A 41 5.57 3.80 -10.66
C LEU A 41 4.58 4.49 -11.61
N THR A 42 4.24 5.76 -11.38
CA THR A 42 3.18 6.46 -12.10
C THR A 42 3.65 7.75 -12.72
N VAL A 43 3.13 8.03 -13.92
CA VAL A 43 3.20 9.35 -14.57
C VAL A 43 1.77 9.90 -14.64
N TYR A 44 1.56 11.09 -14.15
CA TYR A 44 0.23 11.71 -14.03
C TYR A 44 0.24 13.19 -14.41
N LYS A 45 -0.93 13.74 -14.68
CA LYS A 45 -1.10 15.17 -14.99
C LYS A 45 -0.85 16.01 -13.75
N ARG A 46 0.25 16.74 -13.74
CA ARG A 46 0.71 17.56 -12.62
C ARG A 46 -0.36 18.56 -12.15
N ASP A 47 -1.03 19.24 -13.05
CA ASP A 47 -2.02 20.28 -12.72
C ASP A 47 -3.22 19.69 -11.97
N MET A 48 -3.65 18.49 -12.34
CA MET A 48 -4.73 17.79 -11.63
C MET A 48 -4.31 17.43 -10.19
N PHE A 49 -3.04 17.08 -9.99
CA PHE A 49 -2.51 16.81 -8.67
C PHE A 49 -2.44 18.06 -7.81
N ILE A 50 -1.87 19.14 -8.36
CA ILE A 50 -1.68 20.41 -7.63
C ILE A 50 -3.00 21.04 -7.20
N LYS A 51 -4.02 21.00 -8.05
CA LYS A 51 -5.36 21.55 -7.74
C LYS A 51 -6.05 20.87 -6.53
N ASN A 52 -5.56 19.73 -6.09
CA ASN A 52 -6.16 18.95 -5.00
C ASN A 52 -5.20 18.75 -3.82
N LEU A 53 -4.18 19.58 -3.67
CA LEU A 53 -3.25 19.53 -2.54
C LEU A 53 -3.87 19.94 -1.20
N ASP A 54 -4.99 20.63 -1.21
CA ASP A 54 -5.81 20.99 -0.04
C ASP A 54 -6.39 19.75 0.67
N LEU A 55 -6.47 18.60 0.00
CA LEU A 55 -6.82 17.31 0.62
C LEU A 55 -5.79 16.81 1.65
N LEU A 56 -4.58 17.38 1.62
CA LEU A 56 -3.49 16.99 2.53
C LEU A 56 -3.55 17.81 3.82
N ASP A 57 -3.45 17.12 4.94
CA ASP A 57 -3.27 17.77 6.25
C ASP A 57 -1.79 18.11 6.44
N LYS A 58 -1.46 19.41 6.32
CA LYS A 58 -0.07 19.89 6.42
C LYS A 58 0.60 19.54 7.76
N LYS A 59 -0.15 19.55 8.87
CA LYS A 59 0.40 19.18 10.18
C LYS A 59 0.78 17.71 10.22
N LYS A 60 -0.07 16.85 9.69
CA LYS A 60 0.19 15.40 9.61
C LYS A 60 1.27 15.05 8.59
N LEU A 61 1.33 15.78 7.48
CA LEU A 61 2.38 15.62 6.48
C LEU A 61 3.77 15.90 7.07
N ASN A 62 3.88 16.93 7.90
CA ASN A 62 5.12 17.37 8.54
C ASN A 62 5.40 16.70 9.90
N ASP A 63 4.66 15.66 10.28
CA ASP A 63 4.96 14.90 11.49
C ASP A 63 6.35 14.25 11.35
N PRO A 64 7.31 14.51 12.25
CA PRO A 64 8.67 13.99 12.13
C PRO A 64 8.75 12.46 12.33
N ARG A 65 7.71 11.86 12.90
CA ARG A 65 7.68 10.40 13.13
C ARG A 65 7.32 9.68 11.84
N VAL A 66 8.27 8.94 11.31
CA VAL A 66 8.13 8.21 10.04
C VAL A 66 6.90 7.29 10.08
N TRP A 67 5.99 7.48 9.11
CA TRP A 67 4.75 6.71 8.91
C TRP A 67 3.72 6.78 10.05
N SER A 68 3.79 7.83 10.89
CA SER A 68 2.82 8.07 11.97
C SER A 68 1.40 8.32 11.47
N THR A 69 1.25 8.88 10.28
CA THR A 69 -0.02 9.22 9.66
C THR A 69 -0.09 8.78 8.20
N ILE A 70 -1.28 8.75 7.61
CA ILE A 70 -1.42 8.50 6.16
C ILE A 70 -0.77 9.62 5.36
N ASP A 71 -0.89 10.87 5.81
CA ASP A 71 -0.34 12.02 5.08
C ASP A 71 1.19 11.98 4.97
N ASN A 72 1.90 11.48 5.99
CA ASN A 72 3.35 11.33 5.89
C ASN A 72 3.81 9.94 5.42
N THR A 73 2.89 8.97 5.27
CA THR A 73 3.20 7.66 4.71
C THR A 73 3.01 7.64 3.20
N ALA A 74 1.86 8.10 2.75
CA ALA A 74 1.43 8.03 1.36
C ALA A 74 0.54 9.23 1.00
N PRO A 75 1.09 10.46 1.03
CA PRO A 75 0.30 11.69 0.82
C PRO A 75 -0.47 11.68 -0.51
N HIS A 76 0.14 11.16 -1.55
CA HIS A 76 -0.46 11.08 -2.88
C HIS A 76 -1.77 10.29 -2.93
N VAL A 77 -1.99 9.35 -2.01
CA VAL A 77 -3.18 8.48 -2.01
C VAL A 77 -4.47 9.28 -1.90
N LYS A 78 -4.52 10.28 -1.02
CA LYS A 78 -5.70 11.14 -0.88
C LYS A 78 -6.01 11.88 -2.17
N VAL A 79 -4.98 12.45 -2.79
CA VAL A 79 -5.10 13.18 -4.05
C VAL A 79 -5.48 12.22 -5.19
N PHE A 80 -4.80 11.08 -5.32
CA PHE A 80 -5.06 10.12 -6.38
C PHE A 80 -6.46 9.51 -6.31
N SER A 81 -6.86 9.08 -5.12
CA SER A 81 -8.18 8.46 -4.93
C SER A 81 -9.33 9.41 -5.23
N HIS A 82 -9.17 10.69 -4.98
CA HIS A 82 -10.17 11.71 -5.30
C HIS A 82 -10.12 12.14 -6.76
N THR A 83 -8.93 12.53 -7.22
CA THR A 83 -8.73 13.22 -8.52
C THR A 83 -8.85 12.28 -9.71
N PHE A 84 -8.29 11.07 -9.59
CA PHE A 84 -8.17 10.16 -10.74
C PHE A 84 -9.20 9.02 -10.74
N LYS A 85 -10.17 8.99 -9.83
CA LYS A 85 -11.16 7.90 -9.70
C LYS A 85 -11.86 7.51 -11.00
N ASN A 86 -12.15 8.48 -11.85
CA ASN A 86 -12.81 8.29 -13.16
C ASN A 86 -11.84 8.39 -14.34
N SER A 87 -10.54 8.54 -14.09
CA SER A 87 -9.55 8.73 -15.15
C SER A 87 -9.25 7.42 -15.86
N LYS A 88 -9.08 7.51 -17.17
CA LYS A 88 -8.46 6.45 -17.97
C LYS A 88 -6.95 6.49 -17.75
N CYS A 89 -6.35 5.32 -17.63
CA CYS A 89 -4.91 5.16 -17.49
C CYS A 89 -4.39 4.07 -18.42
N TYR A 90 -3.10 4.10 -18.67
CA TYR A 90 -2.39 3.07 -19.40
C TYR A 90 -1.42 2.40 -18.45
N ILE A 91 -1.46 1.07 -18.36
CA ILE A 91 -0.52 0.29 -17.59
C ILE A 91 0.46 -0.41 -18.51
N GLN A 92 1.74 -0.19 -18.24
CA GLN A 92 2.85 -0.80 -18.95
C GLN A 92 3.20 -2.13 -18.27
N ALA A 93 3.06 -3.25 -18.99
CA ALA A 93 3.40 -4.58 -18.45
C ALA A 93 4.92 -4.82 -18.42
N LYS A 94 5.66 -4.28 -19.40
CA LYS A 94 7.11 -4.39 -19.42
C LYS A 94 7.72 -3.50 -18.35
N PRO A 95 8.56 -4.03 -17.42
CA PRO A 95 9.26 -3.21 -16.43
C PRO A 95 10.15 -2.15 -17.09
N LEU A 96 10.00 -0.91 -16.66
CA LEU A 96 10.79 0.23 -17.13
C LEU A 96 11.80 0.70 -16.07
N THR A 97 11.61 0.31 -14.80
CA THR A 97 12.45 0.69 -13.67
C THR A 97 12.75 -0.53 -12.82
N VAL A 98 13.90 -0.52 -12.15
CA VAL A 98 14.31 -1.56 -11.20
C VAL A 98 14.49 -0.91 -9.84
N SER A 99 13.79 -1.44 -8.83
CA SER A 99 14.00 -1.06 -7.43
C SER A 99 15.01 -2.01 -6.79
N LEU A 100 16.09 -1.47 -6.26
CA LEU A 100 17.07 -2.23 -5.51
C LEU A 100 16.67 -2.21 -4.03
N PHE A 101 16.45 -3.40 -3.48
CA PHE A 101 16.23 -3.57 -2.05
C PHE A 101 17.58 -3.64 -1.32
N GLY A 102 17.66 -2.98 -0.17
CA GLY A 102 18.81 -3.01 0.73
C GLY A 102 18.34 -2.79 2.17
N GLU A 103 19.25 -2.94 3.12
CA GLU A 103 18.98 -2.57 4.49
C GLU A 103 18.75 -1.06 4.60
N LYS A 104 17.71 -0.67 5.33
CA LYS A 104 17.32 0.72 5.57
C LYS A 104 16.88 0.87 7.03
N GLU A 105 17.14 2.02 7.62
CA GLU A 105 16.80 2.34 9.01
C GLU A 105 15.32 2.10 9.36
N TRP A 106 14.44 2.17 8.37
CA TRP A 106 13.02 2.03 8.56
C TRP A 106 12.46 0.61 8.27
N ASN A 107 13.34 -0.38 7.99
CA ASN A 107 12.89 -1.76 7.71
C ASN A 107 12.01 -2.35 8.82
N ASN A 108 12.31 -2.05 10.09
CA ASN A 108 11.54 -2.53 11.25
C ASN A 108 10.09 -1.98 11.28
N LYS A 109 9.81 -0.89 10.56
CA LYS A 109 8.49 -0.27 10.47
C LYS A 109 7.66 -0.78 9.29
N TYR A 110 8.25 -1.55 8.38
CA TYR A 110 7.52 -2.11 7.23
C TYR A 110 6.32 -2.98 7.61
N PRO A 111 6.42 -3.88 8.60
CA PRO A 111 5.26 -4.65 9.05
C PRO A 111 4.06 -3.77 9.41
N PHE A 112 4.30 -2.64 10.09
CA PHE A 112 3.25 -1.68 10.42
C PHE A 112 2.62 -1.06 9.16
N VAL A 113 3.42 -0.66 8.18
CA VAL A 113 2.89 -0.10 6.93
C VAL A 113 2.01 -1.13 6.22
N GLU A 114 2.46 -2.38 6.10
CA GLU A 114 1.71 -3.42 5.39
C GLU A 114 0.35 -3.74 6.04
N ILE A 115 0.30 -3.91 7.37
CA ILE A 115 -0.93 -4.38 8.01
C ILE A 115 -1.80 -3.27 8.61
N ILE A 116 -1.29 -2.05 8.70
CA ILE A 116 -2.03 -0.91 9.23
C ILE A 116 -2.25 0.14 8.14
N ARG A 117 -1.18 0.68 7.54
CA ARG A 117 -1.30 1.80 6.60
C ARG A 117 -1.93 1.40 5.27
N ILE A 118 -1.58 0.24 4.70
CA ILE A 118 -2.18 -0.20 3.44
C ILE A 118 -3.69 -0.49 3.57
N PRO A 119 -4.20 -1.17 4.61
CA PRO A 119 -5.64 -1.23 4.86
C PRO A 119 -6.31 0.14 4.99
N GLU A 120 -5.70 1.10 5.69
CA GLU A 120 -6.23 2.47 5.79
C GLU A 120 -6.26 3.18 4.43
N ILE A 121 -5.27 2.94 3.57
CA ILE A 121 -5.26 3.44 2.19
C ILE A 121 -6.45 2.89 1.41
N LEU A 122 -6.74 1.60 1.51
CA LEU A 122 -7.93 1.02 0.89
C LEU A 122 -9.23 1.64 1.41
N ASP A 123 -9.30 1.95 2.71
CA ASP A 123 -10.47 2.63 3.28
C ASP A 123 -10.66 4.03 2.65
N ILE A 124 -9.58 4.74 2.31
CA ILE A 124 -9.64 6.03 1.58
C ILE A 124 -10.18 5.80 0.16
N TYR A 125 -9.66 4.82 -0.58
CA TYR A 125 -10.18 4.49 -1.91
C TYR A 125 -11.65 4.09 -1.86
N ARG A 126 -12.06 3.32 -0.83
CA ARG A 126 -13.46 2.93 -0.64
C ARG A 126 -14.37 4.14 -0.42
N LYS A 127 -13.96 5.10 0.40
CA LYS A 127 -14.70 6.35 0.63
C LYS A 127 -14.83 7.19 -0.65
N ASN A 128 -13.87 7.12 -1.54
CA ASN A 128 -13.86 7.84 -2.81
C ASN A 128 -14.52 7.06 -3.98
N GLY A 129 -15.15 5.91 -3.72
CA GLY A 129 -15.98 5.19 -4.68
C GLY A 129 -15.41 3.89 -5.23
N LEU A 130 -14.34 3.32 -4.63
CA LEU A 130 -13.91 1.97 -4.96
C LEU A 130 -15.05 0.98 -4.69
N GLN A 131 -15.36 0.09 -5.64
CA GLN A 131 -16.41 -0.92 -5.50
C GLN A 131 -16.20 -1.79 -4.26
N PHE A 132 -17.30 -2.11 -3.56
CA PHE A 132 -17.25 -2.82 -2.29
C PHE A 132 -16.60 -4.20 -2.40
N LEU A 133 -16.98 -5.00 -3.38
CA LEU A 133 -16.40 -6.35 -3.57
C LEU A 133 -14.89 -6.26 -3.81
N LYS A 134 -14.45 -5.36 -4.69
CA LYS A 134 -13.04 -5.13 -4.96
C LYS A 134 -12.27 -4.65 -3.71
N PHE A 135 -12.87 -3.79 -2.90
CA PHE A 135 -12.32 -3.38 -1.62
C PHE A 135 -12.12 -4.57 -0.67
N ILE A 136 -13.13 -5.43 -0.52
CA ILE A 136 -13.07 -6.62 0.36
C ILE A 136 -12.00 -7.60 -0.14
N GLU A 137 -11.96 -7.88 -1.42
CA GLU A 137 -10.96 -8.77 -2.02
C GLU A 137 -9.53 -8.28 -1.78
N CYS A 138 -9.27 -7.00 -2.07
CA CYS A 138 -7.95 -6.40 -1.86
C CYS A 138 -7.58 -6.37 -0.38
N LYS A 139 -8.51 -6.00 0.50
CA LYS A 139 -8.27 -5.95 1.94
C LYS A 139 -7.97 -7.33 2.51
N ASN A 140 -8.74 -8.33 2.14
CA ASN A 140 -8.50 -9.72 2.52
C ASN A 140 -7.13 -10.22 2.04
N PHE A 141 -6.73 -9.88 0.81
CA PHE A 141 -5.42 -10.24 0.27
C PHE A 141 -4.26 -9.60 1.07
N ILE A 142 -4.36 -8.33 1.42
CA ILE A 142 -3.33 -7.61 2.18
C ILE A 142 -3.19 -8.19 3.58
N LEU A 143 -4.31 -8.51 4.23
CA LEU A 143 -4.34 -8.99 5.61
C LEU A 143 -3.80 -10.42 5.81
N LYS A 144 -3.40 -11.13 4.75
CA LYS A 144 -2.74 -12.44 4.86
C LYS A 144 -1.50 -12.47 5.74
N ARG A 145 -0.80 -11.34 5.88
CA ARG A 145 0.39 -11.20 6.73
C ARG A 145 0.10 -10.59 8.10
N PHE A 146 -1.19 -10.39 8.43
CA PHE A 146 -1.57 -9.65 9.63
C PHE A 146 -0.97 -10.26 10.90
N ILE A 147 -1.16 -11.56 11.14
CA ILE A 147 -0.68 -12.24 12.36
C ILE A 147 0.85 -12.21 12.46
N PRO A 148 1.62 -12.73 11.47
CA PRO A 148 3.08 -12.71 11.57
C PRO A 148 3.65 -11.29 11.73
N PHE A 149 3.10 -10.30 11.05
CA PHE A 149 3.58 -8.92 11.17
C PHE A 149 3.18 -8.27 12.49
N MET A 150 2.02 -8.61 13.03
CA MET A 150 1.64 -8.17 14.37
C MET A 150 2.62 -8.72 15.43
N PHE A 151 3.05 -9.97 15.30
CA PHE A 151 4.10 -10.53 16.19
C PHE A 151 5.41 -9.75 16.06
N LEU A 152 5.86 -9.41 14.87
CA LEU A 152 7.07 -8.60 14.68
C LEU A 152 6.94 -7.23 15.32
N ILE A 153 5.81 -6.57 15.17
CA ILE A 153 5.51 -5.26 15.79
C ILE A 153 5.53 -5.38 17.33
N LEU A 154 4.90 -6.42 17.88
CA LEU A 154 4.83 -6.63 19.32
C LEU A 154 6.19 -6.98 19.92
N LYS A 155 7.07 -7.65 19.16
CA LYS A 155 8.43 -7.99 19.57
C LYS A 155 9.33 -6.75 19.68
N ASP A 156 9.15 -5.76 18.81
CA ASP A 156 9.95 -4.53 18.79
C ASP A 156 9.06 -3.29 18.85
N LYS A 157 8.26 -3.16 19.91
CA LYS A 157 7.31 -2.06 20.08
C LYS A 157 7.94 -0.68 19.95
N LYS A 158 9.18 -0.52 20.40
CA LYS A 158 9.88 0.78 20.40
C LYS A 158 10.17 1.30 18.98
N ASN A 159 10.50 0.40 18.04
CA ASN A 159 10.96 0.78 16.69
C ASN A 159 9.94 0.49 15.59
N SER A 160 8.76 -0.06 15.92
CA SER A 160 7.79 -0.58 14.96
C SER A 160 6.55 0.27 14.75
N ASN A 161 6.48 1.49 15.29
CA ASN A 161 5.30 2.35 15.27
C ASN A 161 4.08 1.74 16.00
N TYR A 162 4.30 0.84 16.97
CA TYR A 162 3.24 0.21 17.77
C TYR A 162 2.27 1.23 18.41
N GLU A 163 2.76 2.38 18.86
CA GLU A 163 1.99 3.44 19.50
C GLU A 163 0.87 4.02 18.61
N PHE A 164 0.95 3.84 17.30
CA PHE A 164 -0.08 4.31 16.34
C PHE A 164 -1.14 3.24 16.04
N ILE A 165 -1.09 2.07 16.69
CA ILE A 165 -2.09 1.02 16.50
C ILE A 165 -3.31 1.30 17.36
N ASN A 166 -4.43 1.60 16.72
CA ASN A 166 -5.72 1.64 17.38
C ASN A 166 -6.36 0.24 17.33
N PHE A 167 -6.49 -0.41 18.48
CA PHE A 167 -6.97 -1.78 18.58
C PHE A 167 -8.35 -1.98 17.94
N LYS A 168 -9.31 -1.10 18.23
CA LYS A 168 -10.66 -1.18 17.66
C LYS A 168 -10.66 -1.09 16.14
N LYS A 169 -9.93 -0.12 15.60
CA LYS A 169 -9.88 0.15 14.15
C LYS A 169 -9.03 -0.86 13.40
N HIS A 170 -7.84 -1.19 13.92
CA HIS A 170 -6.85 -1.94 13.16
C HIS A 170 -6.87 -3.44 13.45
N VAL A 171 -7.41 -3.85 14.60
CA VAL A 171 -7.53 -5.27 14.97
C VAL A 171 -8.97 -5.73 14.84
N LEU A 172 -9.89 -5.22 15.68
CA LEU A 172 -11.26 -5.73 15.72
C LEU A 172 -12.01 -5.61 14.38
N GLN A 173 -11.83 -4.52 13.63
CA GLN A 173 -12.47 -4.38 12.31
C GLN A 173 -11.91 -5.32 11.24
N ASN A 174 -10.73 -5.89 11.47
CA ASN A 174 -10.04 -6.73 10.50
C ASN A 174 -10.16 -8.24 10.80
N ILE A 175 -10.51 -8.64 12.02
CA ILE A 175 -10.58 -10.06 12.40
C ILE A 175 -11.59 -10.89 11.60
N PHE A 176 -12.53 -10.26 10.92
CA PHE A 176 -13.52 -10.95 10.08
C PHE A 176 -12.98 -11.35 8.70
N PHE A 177 -11.76 -10.97 8.34
CA PHE A 177 -11.16 -11.33 7.06
C PHE A 177 -10.50 -12.72 7.12
N PRO A 178 -10.96 -13.69 6.30
CA PRO A 178 -10.53 -15.10 6.39
C PRO A 178 -9.02 -15.31 6.25
N ASN A 179 -8.37 -14.52 5.39
CA ASN A 179 -6.93 -14.67 5.13
C ASN A 179 -6.05 -14.41 6.36
N ILE A 180 -6.54 -13.69 7.38
CA ILE A 180 -5.81 -13.53 8.65
C ILE A 180 -5.55 -14.90 9.28
N TYR A 181 -6.57 -15.76 9.34
CA TYR A 181 -6.51 -17.08 9.99
C TYR A 181 -5.84 -18.11 9.09
N PHE A 182 -6.22 -18.14 7.82
CA PHE A 182 -5.67 -19.09 6.87
C PHE A 182 -4.15 -19.03 6.81
N TYR A 183 -3.58 -17.83 6.67
CA TYR A 183 -2.13 -17.67 6.62
C TYR A 183 -1.44 -17.75 7.99
N ALA A 184 -2.14 -17.50 9.10
CA ALA A 184 -1.61 -17.73 10.44
C ALA A 184 -1.32 -19.21 10.67
N ILE A 185 -2.23 -20.10 10.25
CA ILE A 185 -2.04 -21.56 10.36
C ILE A 185 -0.79 -22.00 9.58
N PHE A 186 -0.62 -21.54 8.34
CA PHE A 186 0.59 -21.85 7.57
C PHE A 186 1.89 -21.36 8.22
N TYR A 187 1.83 -20.26 8.98
CA TYR A 187 2.99 -19.68 9.65
C TYR A 187 3.37 -20.44 10.93
N LEU A 188 2.37 -21.06 11.59
CA LEU A 188 2.58 -21.85 12.81
C LEU A 188 3.06 -23.27 12.52
N ILE A 189 2.82 -23.79 11.31
CA ILE A 189 3.20 -25.15 10.89
C ILE A 189 4.62 -25.20 10.29
N LYS A 190 5.23 -24.07 9.96
CA LYS A 190 6.62 -23.92 9.50
C LYS A 190 7.57 -23.69 10.67
#